data_c7b44fee87377be0c2fa1acd33b230af
#
_entry.id   c7b44fee87377be0c2fa1acd33b230af
#
_cell.length_a   1.000
_cell.length_b   1.000
_cell.length_c   1.000
_cell.angle_alpha   90.00
_cell.angle_beta   90.00
_cell.angle_gamma   90.00
#
_symmetry.space_group_name_H-M   'P 1'
#
loop_
_entity.id
_entity.type
_entity.pdbx_description
1 polymer ?
#
loop_
_entity_poly.entity_id
_entity_poly.type
_entity_poly.pdbx_seq_one_letter_code
_entity_poly.pdbx_strand_id
1 'polypeptide(L)'
;MADDLDSARLGHGDATIRKSASASEPSRSTLRAQAANALTIARFGLAAVWIAIYLAAPAAQLAFALIAIAAAASDFLDGRLARRLGVGGGAGQWLDPVADVTFVLAALGCAAAAGAIPLYIPILIVASFSQYALDSRILHRAGGPIRSRLGHYGGVLNYALVLALALTPPGSIERAAIRIAAPAIALFYVAAIIERALAYRSRT
;
A
#
# COMPACT_ATOMS: atom_id res chain seq x y z
N MET A 1 51.94 49.04 -32.39
CA MET A 1 51.51 48.93 -31.01
C MET A 1 50.04 49.41 -30.95
N ALA A 2 49.16 48.72 -31.71
CA ALA A 2 47.73 49.01 -31.76
C ALA A 2 46.97 47.90 -32.51
N ASP A 3 47.21 46.60 -32.18
CA ASP A 3 46.52 45.51 -32.90
C ASP A 3 46.16 44.34 -31.99
N ASP A 4 46.08 44.52 -30.66
CA ASP A 4 45.87 43.38 -29.73
C ASP A 4 44.68 43.54 -28.80
N LEU A 5 43.70 44.40 -29.13
CA LEU A 5 42.53 44.65 -28.27
C LEU A 5 41.16 44.21 -28.87
N ASP A 6 41.11 43.60 -30.06
CA ASP A 6 39.84 43.28 -30.72
C ASP A 6 39.49 41.78 -30.70
N SER A 7 40.35 40.91 -30.23
CA SER A 7 40.11 39.45 -30.16
C SER A 7 39.44 39.00 -28.86
N ALA A 8 39.26 39.86 -27.85
CA ALA A 8 38.73 39.50 -26.53
C ALA A 8 37.18 39.73 -26.34
N ARG A 9 36.48 40.26 -27.37
CA ARG A 9 35.04 40.61 -27.23
C ARG A 9 34.05 39.67 -27.93
N LEU A 10 34.47 38.70 -28.69
CA LEU A 10 33.57 37.79 -29.45
C LEU A 10 33.38 36.42 -28.83
N GLY A 11 34.00 36.11 -27.67
CA GLY A 11 33.93 34.82 -27.02
C GLY A 11 32.92 34.66 -25.88
N HIS A 12 32.25 35.74 -25.45
CA HIS A 12 31.44 35.68 -24.21
C HIS A 12 29.92 35.64 -24.42
N GLY A 13 29.44 35.70 -25.65
CA GLY A 13 28.00 35.75 -25.96
C GLY A 13 27.34 34.39 -26.20
N ASP A 14 28.12 33.36 -26.57
CA ASP A 14 27.55 32.09 -27.08
C ASP A 14 27.49 30.96 -26.03
N ALA A 15 28.15 31.12 -24.88
CA ALA A 15 28.13 30.11 -23.81
C ALA A 15 26.89 30.21 -22.88
N THR A 16 26.24 31.37 -22.83
CA THR A 16 25.07 31.62 -21.95
C THR A 16 23.75 31.22 -22.56
N ILE A 17 23.62 31.11 -23.87
CA ILE A 17 22.38 30.77 -24.57
C ILE A 17 22.20 29.23 -24.67
N ARG A 18 23.25 28.45 -24.54
CA ARG A 18 23.17 26.96 -24.59
C ARG A 18 22.74 26.30 -23.29
N LYS A 19 22.65 27.05 -22.19
CA LYS A 19 22.32 26.51 -20.84
C LYS A 19 20.83 26.57 -20.49
N SER A 20 19.98 27.17 -21.33
CA SER A 20 18.55 27.35 -21.04
C SER A 20 17.59 26.41 -21.76
N ALA A 21 18.09 25.45 -22.55
CA ALA A 21 17.24 24.54 -23.35
C ALA A 21 17.44 23.06 -23.01
N SER A 22 18.02 22.70 -21.86
CA SER A 22 17.89 21.33 -21.33
C SER A 22 16.69 21.29 -20.38
N ALA A 23 15.49 21.28 -20.94
CA ALA A 23 14.37 20.67 -20.25
C ALA A 23 14.84 19.23 -19.96
N SER A 24 15.30 18.97 -18.74
CA SER A 24 15.77 17.67 -18.30
C SER A 24 14.62 16.70 -18.45
N GLU A 25 14.68 15.83 -19.45
CA GLU A 25 13.77 14.68 -19.48
C GLU A 25 13.79 14.03 -18.10
N PRO A 26 12.63 13.78 -17.48
CA PRO A 26 12.59 13.20 -16.16
C PRO A 26 13.38 11.89 -16.20
N SER A 27 14.39 11.77 -15.35
CA SER A 27 15.22 10.58 -15.24
C SER A 27 14.31 9.35 -15.12
N ARG A 28 14.69 8.24 -15.76
CA ARG A 28 13.91 6.98 -15.68
C ARG A 28 13.61 6.58 -14.23
N SER A 29 14.45 6.95 -13.27
CA SER A 29 14.21 6.77 -11.83
C SER A 29 13.08 7.66 -11.30
N THR A 30 12.96 8.90 -11.77
CA THR A 30 11.87 9.83 -11.37
C THR A 30 10.52 9.36 -11.89
N LEU A 31 10.44 8.94 -13.16
CA LEU A 31 9.20 8.40 -13.75
C LEU A 31 8.73 7.13 -13.03
N ARG A 32 9.66 6.30 -12.59
CA ARG A 32 9.37 5.06 -11.87
C ARG A 32 8.87 5.30 -10.45
N ALA A 33 9.47 6.26 -9.74
CA ALA A 33 8.99 6.68 -8.43
C ALA A 33 7.58 7.30 -8.52
N GLN A 34 7.30 8.07 -9.56
CA GLN A 34 5.96 8.62 -9.81
C GLN A 34 4.94 7.53 -10.11
N ALA A 35 5.30 6.50 -10.89
CA ALA A 35 4.41 5.38 -11.19
C ALA A 35 4.06 4.58 -9.93
N ALA A 36 5.02 4.29 -9.04
CA ALA A 36 4.77 3.63 -7.76
C ALA A 36 3.81 4.46 -6.89
N ASN A 37 4.09 5.77 -6.73
CA ASN A 37 3.20 6.65 -5.97
C ASN A 37 1.78 6.73 -6.59
N ALA A 38 1.65 6.71 -7.92
CA ALA A 38 0.36 6.74 -8.59
C ALA A 38 -0.47 5.48 -8.29
N LEU A 39 0.15 4.29 -8.26
CA LEU A 39 -0.52 3.04 -7.93
C LEU A 39 -0.98 3.03 -6.46
N THR A 40 -0.16 3.54 -5.54
CA THR A 40 -0.54 3.70 -4.14
C THR A 40 -1.73 4.66 -3.97
N ILE A 41 -1.71 5.80 -4.66
CA ILE A 41 -2.83 6.76 -4.65
C ILE A 41 -4.09 6.13 -5.25
N ALA A 42 -3.96 5.32 -6.30
CA ALA A 42 -5.08 4.62 -6.91
C ALA A 42 -5.81 3.70 -5.91
N ARG A 43 -5.11 3.07 -4.95
CA ARG A 43 -5.75 2.24 -3.90
C ARG A 43 -6.64 3.06 -2.97
N PHE A 44 -6.27 4.28 -2.62
CA PHE A 44 -7.17 5.18 -1.87
C PHE A 44 -8.43 5.50 -2.70
N GLY A 45 -8.26 5.72 -4.01
CA GLY A 45 -9.39 5.88 -4.93
C GLY A 45 -10.29 4.64 -4.98
N LEU A 46 -9.70 3.44 -5.06
CA LEU A 46 -10.45 2.18 -5.02
C LEU A 46 -11.19 1.99 -3.70
N ALA A 47 -10.61 2.38 -2.56
CA ALA A 47 -11.28 2.36 -1.27
C ALA A 47 -12.50 3.28 -1.23
N ALA A 48 -12.38 4.50 -1.76
CA ALA A 48 -13.48 5.45 -1.85
C ALA A 48 -14.60 4.93 -2.78
N VAL A 49 -14.23 4.38 -3.95
CA VAL A 49 -15.17 3.77 -4.91
C VAL A 49 -15.88 2.57 -4.27
N TRP A 50 -15.16 1.73 -3.51
CA TRP A 50 -15.76 0.62 -2.77
C TRP A 50 -16.88 1.09 -1.82
N ILE A 51 -16.58 2.10 -1.00
CA ILE A 51 -17.55 2.67 -0.08
C ILE A 51 -18.75 3.26 -0.83
N ALA A 52 -18.50 4.01 -1.91
CA ALA A 52 -19.56 4.62 -2.72
C ALA A 52 -20.49 3.55 -3.33
N ILE A 53 -19.94 2.47 -3.87
CA ILE A 53 -20.74 1.34 -4.41
C ILE A 53 -21.51 0.64 -3.27
N TYR A 54 -20.88 0.44 -2.11
CA TYR A 54 -21.54 -0.17 -0.97
C TYR A 54 -22.78 0.64 -0.53
N LEU A 55 -22.68 1.97 -0.54
CA LEU A 55 -23.81 2.85 -0.17
C LEU A 55 -24.88 2.93 -1.24
N ALA A 56 -24.52 2.91 -2.53
CA ALA A 56 -25.44 3.10 -3.64
C ALA A 56 -26.05 1.79 -4.18
N ALA A 57 -25.26 0.72 -4.23
CA ALA A 57 -25.60 -0.56 -4.85
C ALA A 57 -24.94 -1.75 -4.11
N PRO A 58 -25.33 -2.06 -2.88
CA PRO A 58 -24.67 -3.08 -2.05
C PRO A 58 -24.75 -4.50 -2.64
N ALA A 59 -25.60 -4.74 -3.63
CA ALA A 59 -25.71 -6.01 -4.35
C ALA A 59 -24.80 -6.13 -5.58
N ALA A 60 -23.98 -5.12 -5.89
CA ALA A 60 -23.11 -5.08 -7.07
C ALA A 60 -21.83 -5.95 -6.90
N GLN A 61 -22.00 -7.25 -6.70
CA GLN A 61 -20.92 -8.19 -6.38
C GLN A 61 -19.82 -8.22 -7.42
N LEU A 62 -20.16 -8.16 -8.71
CA LEU A 62 -19.17 -8.12 -9.78
C LEU A 62 -18.28 -6.88 -9.67
N ALA A 63 -18.84 -5.72 -9.34
CA ALA A 63 -18.07 -4.50 -9.14
C ALA A 63 -17.11 -4.64 -7.95
N PHE A 64 -17.56 -5.18 -6.82
CA PHE A 64 -16.71 -5.46 -5.66
C PHE A 64 -15.59 -6.44 -5.99
N ALA A 65 -15.88 -7.52 -6.72
CA ALA A 65 -14.88 -8.48 -7.14
C ALA A 65 -13.82 -7.86 -8.06
N LEU A 66 -14.24 -7.07 -9.06
CA LEU A 66 -13.32 -6.37 -9.96
C LEU A 66 -12.43 -5.37 -9.23
N ILE A 67 -12.98 -4.60 -8.28
CA ILE A 67 -12.20 -3.66 -7.46
C ILE A 67 -11.21 -4.42 -6.56
N ALA A 68 -11.62 -5.51 -5.92
CA ALA A 68 -10.74 -6.33 -5.09
C ALA A 68 -9.57 -6.91 -5.91
N ILE A 69 -9.85 -7.43 -7.11
CA ILE A 69 -8.84 -7.93 -8.03
C ILE A 69 -7.90 -6.82 -8.48
N ALA A 70 -8.43 -5.65 -8.85
CA ALA A 70 -7.63 -4.50 -9.26
C ALA A 70 -6.70 -4.01 -8.13
N ALA A 71 -7.20 -3.96 -6.89
CA ALA A 71 -6.41 -3.59 -5.71
C ALA A 71 -5.29 -4.61 -5.44
N ALA A 72 -5.60 -5.91 -5.45
CA ALA A 72 -4.62 -6.98 -5.26
C ALA A 72 -3.57 -7.01 -6.40
N ALA A 73 -3.99 -6.81 -7.65
CA ALA A 73 -3.09 -6.75 -8.80
C ALA A 73 -2.15 -5.54 -8.72
N SER A 74 -2.65 -4.37 -8.30
CA SER A 74 -1.82 -3.18 -8.14
C SER A 74 -0.73 -3.40 -7.08
N ASP A 75 -1.07 -4.00 -5.93
CA ASP A 75 -0.10 -4.34 -4.88
C ASP A 75 0.98 -5.32 -5.38
N PHE A 76 0.56 -6.37 -6.08
CA PHE A 76 1.49 -7.34 -6.66
C PHE A 76 2.45 -6.71 -7.68
N LEU A 77 1.92 -5.82 -8.55
CA LEU A 77 2.71 -5.12 -9.57
C LEU A 77 3.71 -4.15 -8.93
N ASP A 78 3.29 -3.37 -7.92
CA ASP A 78 4.16 -2.45 -7.17
C ASP A 78 5.31 -3.19 -6.51
N GLY A 79 5.01 -4.26 -5.78
CA GLY A 79 6.02 -5.08 -5.13
C GLY A 79 7.01 -5.73 -6.12
N ARG A 80 6.54 -6.13 -7.31
CA ARG A 80 7.39 -6.68 -8.37
C ARG A 80 8.24 -5.61 -9.02
N LEU A 81 7.66 -4.43 -9.27
CA LEU A 81 8.35 -3.28 -9.85
C LEU A 81 9.44 -2.75 -8.93
N ALA A 82 9.14 -2.54 -7.65
CA ALA A 82 10.08 -2.08 -6.63
C ALA A 82 11.30 -3.03 -6.51
N ARG A 83 11.07 -4.35 -6.47
CA ARG A 83 12.15 -5.35 -6.43
C ARG A 83 13.03 -5.34 -7.67
N ARG A 84 12.46 -5.15 -8.87
CA ARG A 84 13.23 -5.09 -10.13
C ARG A 84 14.05 -3.81 -10.28
N LEU A 85 13.66 -2.76 -9.58
CA LEU A 85 14.26 -1.44 -9.72
C LEU A 85 15.28 -1.12 -8.63
N GLY A 86 15.41 -1.97 -7.60
CA GLY A 86 16.32 -1.75 -6.48
C GLY A 86 16.02 -0.46 -5.70
N VAL A 87 14.83 0.11 -5.82
CA VAL A 87 14.42 1.34 -5.15
C VAL A 87 13.83 0.94 -3.80
N GLY A 88 14.68 0.78 -2.81
CA GLY A 88 14.27 0.54 -1.43
C GLY A 88 14.75 1.70 -0.56
N GLY A 89 13.86 2.56 -0.13
CA GLY A 89 14.15 3.60 0.86
C GLY A 89 13.68 5.00 0.46
N GLY A 90 12.68 5.49 1.14
CA GLY A 90 12.17 6.86 0.97
C GLY A 90 10.79 7.03 1.63
N ALA A 91 10.24 8.25 1.58
CA ALA A 91 8.92 8.58 2.13
C ALA A 91 7.78 7.68 1.59
N GLY A 92 7.94 7.11 0.38
CA GLY A 92 7.00 6.17 -0.23
C GLY A 92 6.90 4.82 0.48
N GLN A 93 7.90 4.41 1.25
CA GLN A 93 7.91 3.12 1.95
C GLN A 93 6.74 2.95 2.96
N TRP A 94 6.19 4.05 3.46
CA TRP A 94 5.06 4.05 4.40
C TRP A 94 3.71 4.20 3.70
N LEU A 95 3.71 4.81 2.52
CA LEU A 95 2.47 5.10 1.82
C LEU A 95 1.79 3.82 1.32
N ASP A 96 2.56 2.85 0.83
CA ASP A 96 2.04 1.57 0.34
C ASP A 96 1.31 0.76 1.43
N PRO A 97 1.91 0.44 2.60
CA PRO A 97 1.20 -0.27 3.65
C PRO A 97 -0.01 0.47 4.20
N VAL A 98 0.02 1.82 4.21
CA VAL A 98 -1.13 2.62 4.65
C VAL A 98 -2.26 2.54 3.63
N ALA A 99 -1.97 2.60 2.33
CA ALA A 99 -2.97 2.47 1.28
C ALA A 99 -3.61 1.08 1.28
N ASP A 100 -2.80 0.02 1.45
CA ASP A 100 -3.30 -1.36 1.55
C ASP A 100 -4.26 -1.54 2.71
N VAL A 101 -3.85 -1.13 3.89
CA VAL A 101 -4.70 -1.25 5.08
C VAL A 101 -5.95 -0.39 4.96
N THR A 102 -5.86 0.80 4.35
CA THR A 102 -7.03 1.67 4.12
C THR A 102 -8.05 0.99 3.22
N PHE A 103 -7.60 0.38 2.10
CA PHE A 103 -8.48 -0.36 1.21
C PHE A 103 -9.13 -1.57 1.91
N VAL A 104 -8.34 -2.38 2.61
CA VAL A 104 -8.84 -3.54 3.35
C VAL A 104 -9.84 -3.14 4.41
N LEU A 105 -9.59 -2.07 5.16
CA LEU A 105 -10.49 -1.58 6.20
C LEU A 105 -11.79 -0.99 5.61
N ALA A 106 -11.73 -0.33 4.46
CA ALA A 106 -12.92 0.13 3.76
C ALA A 106 -13.80 -1.07 3.38
N ALA A 107 -13.20 -2.11 2.79
CA ALA A 107 -13.92 -3.31 2.34
C ALA A 107 -14.49 -4.12 3.52
N LEU A 108 -13.66 -4.46 4.50
CA LEU A 108 -14.08 -5.27 5.65
C LEU A 108 -14.95 -4.48 6.64
N GLY A 109 -14.76 -3.17 6.74
CA GLY A 109 -15.63 -2.29 7.52
C GLY A 109 -17.04 -2.26 6.94
N CYS A 110 -17.21 -2.12 5.63
CA CYS A 110 -18.51 -2.25 4.96
C CYS A 110 -19.12 -3.65 5.18
N ALA A 111 -18.31 -4.71 5.07
CA ALA A 111 -18.78 -6.08 5.32
C ALA A 111 -19.21 -6.30 6.78
N ALA A 112 -18.51 -5.70 7.74
CA ALA A 112 -18.90 -5.75 9.15
C ALA A 112 -20.18 -4.94 9.42
N ALA A 113 -20.31 -3.75 8.82
CA ALA A 113 -21.53 -2.94 8.90
C ALA A 113 -22.77 -3.67 8.32
N ALA A 114 -22.56 -4.47 7.25
CA ALA A 114 -23.58 -5.34 6.68
C ALA A 114 -23.84 -6.63 7.49
N GLY A 115 -23.13 -6.85 8.61
CA GLY A 115 -23.25 -8.07 9.42
C GLY A 115 -22.67 -9.34 8.75
N ALA A 116 -21.92 -9.18 7.66
CA ALA A 116 -21.31 -10.31 6.95
C ALA A 116 -20.17 -10.94 7.74
N ILE A 117 -19.42 -10.13 8.49
CA ILE A 117 -18.36 -10.55 9.41
C ILE A 117 -18.50 -9.80 10.74
N PRO A 118 -17.98 -10.36 11.86
CA PRO A 118 -17.93 -9.63 13.12
C PRO A 118 -17.00 -8.42 13.08
N LEU A 119 -17.40 -7.34 13.80
CA LEU A 119 -16.64 -6.08 13.86
C LEU A 119 -15.24 -6.24 14.45
N TYR A 120 -15.01 -7.25 15.30
CA TYR A 120 -13.69 -7.47 15.88
C TYR A 120 -12.62 -7.81 14.82
N ILE A 121 -12.99 -8.29 13.62
CA ILE A 121 -12.03 -8.58 12.55
C ILE A 121 -11.33 -7.30 12.05
N PRO A 122 -12.03 -6.26 11.55
CA PRO A 122 -11.35 -5.02 11.15
C PRO A 122 -10.64 -4.33 12.33
N ILE A 123 -11.15 -4.44 13.57
CA ILE A 123 -10.46 -3.88 14.75
C ILE A 123 -9.12 -4.58 14.98
N LEU A 124 -9.04 -5.91 14.90
CA LEU A 124 -7.79 -6.65 15.05
C LEU A 124 -6.79 -6.33 13.93
N ILE A 125 -7.26 -6.10 12.71
CA ILE A 125 -6.41 -5.66 11.59
C ILE A 125 -5.80 -4.29 11.90
N VAL A 126 -6.62 -3.32 12.37
CA VAL A 126 -6.11 -2.01 12.81
C VAL A 126 -5.07 -2.16 13.92
N ALA A 127 -5.34 -2.96 14.93
CA ALA A 127 -4.43 -3.18 16.05
C ALA A 127 -3.09 -3.79 15.58
N SER A 128 -3.14 -4.82 14.73
CA SER A 128 -1.96 -5.47 14.17
C SER A 128 -1.14 -4.52 13.30
N PHE A 129 -1.81 -3.70 12.47
CA PHE A 129 -1.14 -2.71 11.63
C PHE A 129 -0.55 -1.55 12.46
N SER A 130 -1.26 -1.07 13.47
CA SER A 130 -0.77 -0.01 14.35
C SER A 130 0.49 -0.47 15.11
N GLN A 131 0.51 -1.70 15.59
CA GLN A 131 1.70 -2.29 16.18
C GLN A 131 2.85 -2.36 15.17
N TYR A 132 2.60 -2.82 13.94
CA TYR A 132 3.61 -2.83 12.87
C TYR A 132 4.17 -1.44 12.60
N ALA A 133 3.31 -0.43 12.52
CA ALA A 133 3.71 0.96 12.26
C ALA A 133 4.55 1.52 13.42
N LEU A 134 4.16 1.22 14.66
CA LEU A 134 4.87 1.65 15.87
C LEU A 134 6.24 1.00 15.98
N ASP A 135 6.30 -0.33 15.86
CA ASP A 135 7.55 -1.09 15.91
C ASP A 135 8.53 -0.65 14.82
N SER A 136 8.03 -0.42 13.60
CA SER A 136 8.87 0.05 12.49
C SER A 136 9.44 1.44 12.73
N ARG A 137 8.71 2.34 13.40
CA ARG A 137 9.23 3.68 13.76
C ARG A 137 10.28 3.63 14.86
N ILE A 138 10.06 2.81 15.88
CA ILE A 138 10.96 2.69 17.04
C ILE A 138 12.24 1.95 16.64
N LEU A 139 12.11 0.85 15.89
CA LEU A 139 13.23 -0.01 15.50
C LEU A 139 14.04 0.51 14.31
N HIS A 140 13.51 1.46 13.50
CA HIS A 140 14.35 2.19 12.52
C HIS A 140 15.51 2.92 13.19
N ARG A 141 15.38 3.27 14.47
CA ARG A 141 16.45 3.82 15.29
C ARG A 141 17.42 2.76 15.84
N ALA A 142 17.07 1.47 15.80
CA ALA A 142 17.80 0.39 16.48
C ALA A 142 18.24 -0.79 15.58
N GLY A 143 18.20 -0.67 14.24
CA GLY A 143 18.76 -1.72 13.35
C GLY A 143 17.80 -2.41 12.38
N GLY A 144 16.64 -1.83 12.11
CA GLY A 144 15.75 -2.26 11.02
C GLY A 144 14.49 -3.02 11.45
N PRO A 145 13.50 -3.16 10.55
CA PRO A 145 12.19 -3.72 10.87
C PRO A 145 12.26 -5.22 11.22
N ILE A 146 11.51 -5.64 12.23
CA ILE A 146 11.34 -7.05 12.57
C ILE A 146 10.50 -7.70 11.47
N ARG A 147 11.08 -8.65 10.73
CA ARG A 147 10.35 -9.49 9.79
C ARG A 147 9.52 -10.51 10.57
N SER A 148 8.23 -10.24 10.74
CA SER A 148 7.26 -11.21 11.25
C SER A 148 6.76 -12.07 10.10
N ARG A 149 6.82 -13.39 10.23
CA ARG A 149 6.26 -14.33 9.25
C ARG A 149 4.73 -14.23 9.21
N LEU A 150 4.09 -14.16 10.37
CA LEU A 150 2.64 -14.02 10.47
C LEU A 150 2.16 -12.68 9.91
N GLY A 151 2.92 -11.58 10.07
CA GLY A 151 2.59 -10.30 9.47
C GLY A 151 2.54 -10.32 7.93
N HIS A 152 3.41 -11.10 7.29
CA HIS A 152 3.38 -11.30 5.84
C HIS A 152 2.13 -12.06 5.39
N TYR A 153 1.78 -13.14 6.07
CA TYR A 153 0.57 -13.92 5.77
C TYR A 153 -0.71 -13.13 6.08
N GLY A 154 -0.66 -12.20 7.04
CA GLY A 154 -1.79 -11.31 7.36
C GLY A 154 -2.23 -10.47 6.17
N GLY A 155 -1.28 -9.91 5.40
CA GLY A 155 -1.59 -9.17 4.17
C GLY A 155 -2.31 -10.03 3.12
N VAL A 156 -1.80 -11.25 2.88
CA VAL A 156 -2.42 -12.20 1.94
C VAL A 156 -3.82 -12.60 2.42
N LEU A 157 -3.99 -12.89 3.72
CA LEU A 157 -5.27 -13.25 4.32
C LEU A 157 -6.29 -12.11 4.18
N ASN A 158 -5.88 -10.86 4.33
CA ASN A 158 -6.73 -9.69 4.16
C ASN A 158 -7.35 -9.64 2.76
N TYR A 159 -6.52 -9.71 1.72
CA TYR A 159 -7.00 -9.69 0.34
C TYR A 159 -7.83 -10.93 -0.02
N ALA A 160 -7.45 -12.10 0.49
CA ALA A 160 -8.23 -13.31 0.31
C ALA A 160 -9.62 -13.19 0.95
N LEU A 161 -9.71 -12.60 2.15
CA LEU A 161 -10.98 -12.38 2.82
C LEU A 161 -11.85 -11.35 2.10
N VAL A 162 -11.26 -10.24 1.64
CA VAL A 162 -11.98 -9.22 0.85
C VAL A 162 -12.54 -9.85 -0.44
N LEU A 163 -11.72 -10.61 -1.17
CA LEU A 163 -12.14 -11.26 -2.40
C LEU A 163 -13.21 -12.33 -2.16
N ALA A 164 -13.06 -13.15 -1.13
CA ALA A 164 -14.06 -14.14 -0.75
C ALA A 164 -15.41 -13.50 -0.45
N LEU A 165 -15.44 -12.38 0.30
CA LEU A 165 -16.65 -11.64 0.59
C LEU A 165 -17.24 -10.96 -0.64
N ALA A 166 -16.41 -10.46 -1.56
CA ALA A 166 -16.85 -9.86 -2.80
C ALA A 166 -17.49 -10.87 -3.77
N LEU A 167 -17.01 -12.11 -3.77
CA LEU A 167 -17.51 -13.19 -4.65
C LEU A 167 -18.72 -13.93 -4.08
N THR A 168 -18.98 -13.85 -2.77
CA THR A 168 -20.08 -14.58 -2.13
C THR A 168 -21.34 -13.75 -1.97
N PRO A 169 -22.50 -14.21 -2.45
CA PRO A 169 -23.77 -13.50 -2.32
C PRO A 169 -24.17 -13.29 -0.85
N PRO A 170 -24.85 -12.18 -0.51
CA PRO A 170 -25.50 -12.01 0.79
C PRO A 170 -26.45 -13.18 1.09
N GLY A 171 -26.33 -13.75 2.30
CA GLY A 171 -27.19 -14.87 2.71
C GLY A 171 -26.78 -16.25 2.19
N SER A 172 -25.68 -16.36 1.42
CA SER A 172 -25.20 -17.65 0.93
C SER A 172 -24.54 -18.48 2.04
N ILE A 173 -24.44 -19.79 1.80
CA ILE A 173 -23.77 -20.76 2.70
C ILE A 173 -22.27 -20.42 2.82
N GLU A 174 -21.64 -20.01 1.73
CA GLU A 174 -20.23 -19.62 1.69
C GLU A 174 -19.99 -18.41 2.60
N ARG A 175 -20.90 -17.43 2.60
CA ARG A 175 -20.80 -16.26 3.49
C ARG A 175 -21.02 -16.65 4.96
N ALA A 176 -21.92 -17.59 5.24
CA ALA A 176 -22.08 -18.14 6.57
C ALA A 176 -20.80 -18.90 7.02
N ALA A 177 -20.14 -19.64 6.13
CA ALA A 177 -18.89 -20.32 6.41
C ALA A 177 -17.76 -19.33 6.76
N ILE A 178 -17.64 -18.19 6.03
CA ILE A 178 -16.70 -17.11 6.36
C ILE A 178 -16.95 -16.57 7.77
N ARG A 179 -18.22 -16.36 8.13
CA ARG A 179 -18.62 -15.88 9.46
C ARG A 179 -18.29 -16.88 10.57
N ILE A 180 -18.46 -18.19 10.32
CA ILE A 180 -18.08 -19.27 11.23
C ILE A 180 -16.55 -19.35 11.38
N ALA A 181 -15.79 -19.08 10.32
CA ALA A 181 -14.33 -19.03 10.36
C ALA A 181 -13.75 -17.78 11.06
N ALA A 182 -14.57 -16.76 11.31
CA ALA A 182 -14.11 -15.50 11.89
C ALA A 182 -13.34 -15.64 13.23
N PRO A 183 -13.70 -16.55 14.18
CA PRO A 183 -12.90 -16.76 15.38
C PRO A 183 -11.48 -17.28 15.09
N ALA A 184 -11.32 -18.15 14.09
CA ALA A 184 -10.00 -18.66 13.68
C ALA A 184 -9.15 -17.54 13.05
N ILE A 185 -9.77 -16.66 12.25
CA ILE A 185 -9.13 -15.46 11.71
C ILE A 185 -8.70 -14.53 12.83
N ALA A 186 -9.55 -14.32 13.85
CA ALA A 186 -9.22 -13.50 15.01
C ALA A 186 -8.03 -14.08 15.78
N LEU A 187 -8.03 -15.39 16.02
CA LEU A 187 -6.93 -16.09 16.68
C LEU A 187 -5.61 -15.91 15.92
N PHE A 188 -5.63 -15.97 14.60
CA PHE A 188 -4.47 -15.70 13.77
C PHE A 188 -3.92 -14.27 14.00
N TYR A 189 -4.78 -13.24 14.03
CA TYR A 189 -4.32 -11.86 14.30
C TYR A 189 -3.80 -11.67 15.71
N VAL A 190 -4.46 -12.28 16.71
CA VAL A 190 -3.97 -12.27 18.10
C VAL A 190 -2.59 -12.93 18.19
N ALA A 191 -2.41 -14.10 17.54
CA ALA A 191 -1.11 -14.77 17.49
C ALA A 191 -0.04 -13.90 16.81
N ALA A 192 -0.38 -13.22 15.71
CA ALA A 192 0.54 -12.32 15.02
C ALA A 192 0.95 -11.11 15.88
N ILE A 193 0.01 -10.55 16.66
CA ILE A 193 0.28 -9.47 17.62
C ILE A 193 1.21 -9.96 18.74
N ILE A 194 0.95 -11.14 19.28
CA ILE A 194 1.77 -11.74 20.36
C ILE A 194 3.17 -12.08 19.85
N GLU A 195 3.30 -12.75 18.68
CA GLU A 195 4.60 -13.06 18.06
C GLU A 195 5.47 -11.81 17.98
N ARG A 196 4.89 -10.71 17.50
CA ARG A 196 5.62 -9.47 17.33
C ARG A 196 6.00 -8.82 18.66
N ALA A 197 5.09 -8.84 19.66
CA ALA A 197 5.37 -8.32 20.98
C ALA A 197 6.50 -9.10 21.69
N LEU A 198 6.54 -10.43 21.52
CA LEU A 198 7.62 -11.27 22.06
C LEU A 198 8.95 -11.00 21.34
N ALA A 199 8.92 -10.88 20.02
CA ALA A 199 10.12 -10.55 19.24
C ALA A 199 10.68 -9.15 19.57
N TYR A 200 9.85 -8.21 20.00
CA TYR A 200 10.28 -6.92 20.50
C TYR A 200 11.02 -7.05 21.85
N ARG A 201 10.44 -7.80 22.81
CA ARG A 201 11.04 -8.00 24.15
C ARG A 201 12.40 -8.71 24.10
N SER A 202 12.65 -9.56 23.11
CA SER A 202 13.92 -10.28 22.99
C SER A 202 15.06 -9.41 22.44
N ARG A 203 14.79 -8.17 22.03
CA ARG A 203 15.78 -7.22 21.50
C ARG A 203 16.06 -6.02 22.41
N THR A 204 15.24 -5.83 23.43
CA THR A 204 15.46 -4.86 24.53
C THR A 204 16.12 -5.52 25.71
#